data_d6d492395dc84cca81a9993f9c2fc58e
#
_entry.id   d6d492395dc84cca81a9993f9c2fc58e
#
_cell.length_a   1.000
_cell.length_b   1.000
_cell.length_c   1.000
_cell.angle_alpha   90.00
_cell.angle_beta   90.00
_cell.angle_gamma   90.00
#
_symmetry.space_group_name_H-M   'P 1'
#
loop_
_entity.id
_entity.type
_entity.pdbx_description
1 polymer ?
#
loop_
_entity_poly.entity_id
_entity_poly.type
_entity_poly.pdbx_seq_one_letter_code
_entity_poly.pdbx_strand_id
1 'polypeptide(L)'
;MREIDNLILMARDMNASDIHATVGAPLMLRVNGTLIEAPVQPTDQAMEEMLYGLLNDKQEKLLAEGYDIDFALTSSDGNRQRVNIF
;
A
#
# COMPACT_ATOMS: atom_id res chain seq x y z
N MET A 1 -7.57 -12.05 9.68
CA MET A 1 -6.59 -11.00 9.33
C MET A 1 -7.07 -10.31 8.06
N ARG A 2 -7.03 -8.97 8.03
CA ARG A 2 -7.43 -8.23 6.83
C ARG A 2 -6.45 -8.48 5.70
N GLU A 3 -6.90 -8.35 4.47
CA GLU A 3 -6.05 -8.53 3.29
C GLU A 3 -4.87 -7.55 3.28
N ILE A 4 -5.10 -6.30 3.75
CA ILE A 4 -4.03 -5.32 3.86
C ILE A 4 -2.93 -5.76 4.83
N ASP A 5 -3.28 -6.45 5.90
CA ASP A 5 -2.28 -6.96 6.86
C ASP A 5 -1.38 -8.00 6.18
N ASN A 6 -1.94 -8.85 5.34
CA ASN A 6 -1.18 -9.83 4.57
C ASN A 6 -0.24 -9.16 3.56
N LEU A 7 -0.67 -8.08 2.92
CA LEU A 7 0.18 -7.32 2.00
C LEU A 7 1.34 -6.66 2.73
N ILE A 8 1.09 -6.09 3.90
CA ILE A 8 2.13 -5.47 4.72
C ILE A 8 3.16 -6.52 5.16
N LEU A 9 2.70 -7.70 5.60
CA LEU A 9 3.59 -8.79 5.99
C LEU A 9 4.42 -9.28 4.81
N MET A 10 3.81 -9.42 3.65
CA MET A 10 4.51 -9.81 2.42
C MET A 10 5.61 -8.80 2.07
N ALA A 11 5.29 -7.52 2.08
CA ALA A 11 6.25 -6.46 1.79
C ALA A 11 7.41 -6.48 2.80
N ARG A 12 7.11 -6.69 4.07
CA ARG A 12 8.11 -6.79 5.11
C ARG A 12 9.03 -7.99 4.89
N ASP A 13 8.47 -9.15 4.57
CA ASP A 13 9.25 -10.36 4.34
C ASP A 13 10.19 -10.22 3.14
N MET A 14 9.85 -9.37 2.18
CA MET A 14 10.69 -9.05 1.03
C MET A 14 11.66 -7.89 1.30
N ASN A 15 11.67 -7.34 2.50
CA ASN A 15 12.46 -6.16 2.88
C ASN A 15 12.12 -4.92 2.01
N ALA A 16 10.85 -4.77 1.67
CA ALA A 16 10.39 -3.59 0.94
C ALA A 16 10.40 -2.36 1.85
N SER A 17 10.94 -1.26 1.35
CA SER A 17 10.92 0.03 2.06
C SER A 17 9.64 0.82 1.76
N ASP A 18 9.05 0.60 0.59
CA ASP A 18 7.89 1.36 0.11
C ASP A 18 6.87 0.42 -0.54
N ILE A 19 5.61 0.80 -0.41
CA ILE A 19 4.49 0.17 -1.11
C ILE A 19 3.84 1.24 -1.98
N HIS A 20 3.74 0.97 -3.29
CA HIS A 20 3.11 1.89 -4.23
C HIS A 20 1.81 1.27 -4.73
N ALA A 21 0.70 1.92 -4.41
CA ALA A 21 -0.63 1.44 -4.75
C ALA A 21 -1.34 2.44 -5.65
N THR A 22 -1.82 1.95 -6.79
CA THR A 22 -2.65 2.73 -7.72
C THR A 22 -3.81 1.83 -8.16
N VAL A 23 -5.03 2.29 -7.99
CA VAL A 23 -6.20 1.54 -8.46
C VAL A 23 -6.12 1.42 -9.97
N GLY A 24 -6.29 0.20 -10.49
CA GLY A 24 -6.19 -0.07 -11.93
C GLY A 24 -4.79 -0.35 -12.43
N ALA A 25 -3.78 -0.37 -11.55
CA ALA A 25 -2.40 -0.70 -11.88
C ALA A 25 -1.87 -1.76 -10.91
N PRO A 26 -0.82 -2.52 -11.29
CA PRO A 26 -0.22 -3.49 -10.38
C PRO A 26 0.31 -2.85 -9.10
N LEU A 27 0.17 -3.56 -7.99
CA LEU A 27 0.79 -3.17 -6.72
C LEU A 27 2.30 -3.33 -6.87
N MET A 28 3.05 -2.26 -6.57
CA MET A 28 4.50 -2.23 -6.71
C MET A 28 5.16 -2.11 -5.35
N LEU A 29 6.31 -2.74 -5.20
CA LEU A 29 7.13 -2.67 -4.00
C LEU A 29 8.53 -2.18 -4.36
N ARG A 30 9.11 -1.36 -3.50
CA ARG A 30 10.53 -0.98 -3.63
C ARG A 30 11.36 -1.89 -2.73
N VAL A 31 12.18 -2.72 -3.34
CA VAL A 31 13.05 -3.69 -2.65
C VAL A 31 14.49 -3.40 -3.04
N ASN A 32 15.34 -3.09 -2.06
CA ASN A 32 16.76 -2.75 -2.29
C ASN A 32 16.94 -1.64 -3.33
N GLY A 33 16.06 -0.63 -3.29
CA GLY A 33 16.10 0.49 -4.22
C GLY A 33 15.51 0.23 -5.58
N THR A 34 15.06 -0.99 -5.87
CA THR A 34 14.47 -1.38 -7.16
C THR A 34 12.95 -1.53 -7.01
N LEU A 35 12.21 -0.92 -7.93
CA LEU A 35 10.76 -1.05 -7.96
C LEU A 35 10.38 -2.33 -8.70
N ILE A 36 9.64 -3.22 -8.03
CA ILE A 36 9.19 -4.51 -8.57
C ILE A 36 7.68 -4.68 -8.38
N GLU A 37 7.07 -5.52 -9.21
CA GLU A 37 5.67 -5.91 -8.96
C GLU A 37 5.60 -6.82 -7.74
N ALA A 38 4.59 -6.63 -6.91
CA ALA A 38 4.32 -7.54 -5.80
C ALA A 38 4.01 -8.95 -6.34
N PRO A 39 4.55 -10.01 -5.72
CA PRO A 39 4.31 -11.38 -6.20
C PRO A 39 2.85 -11.81 -6.13
N VAL A 40 2.09 -11.23 -5.21
CA VAL A 40 0.65 -11.46 -5.08
C VAL A 40 -0.06 -10.15 -5.35
N GLN A 41 -0.94 -10.15 -6.35
CA GLN A 41 -1.68 -8.95 -6.74
C GLN A 41 -3.13 -9.05 -6.29
N PRO A 42 -3.64 -8.04 -5.57
CA PRO A 42 -5.07 -7.98 -5.25
C PRO A 42 -5.89 -7.66 -6.50
N THR A 43 -7.17 -7.99 -6.50
CA THR A 43 -8.08 -7.51 -7.53
C THR A 43 -8.26 -6.00 -7.39
N ASP A 44 -8.71 -5.33 -8.45
CA ASP A 44 -8.94 -3.88 -8.39
C ASP A 44 -9.92 -3.51 -7.29
N GLN A 45 -10.99 -4.29 -7.14
CA GLN A 45 -11.97 -4.07 -6.08
C GLN A 45 -11.35 -4.27 -4.69
N ALA A 46 -10.57 -5.32 -4.52
CA ALA A 46 -9.89 -5.58 -3.24
C ALA A 46 -8.87 -4.50 -2.93
N MET A 47 -8.13 -4.03 -3.93
CA MET A 47 -7.19 -2.92 -3.80
C MET A 47 -7.91 -1.68 -3.28
N GLU A 48 -9.02 -1.31 -3.91
CA GLU A 48 -9.80 -0.15 -3.53
C GLU A 48 -10.32 -0.25 -2.10
N GLU A 49 -10.87 -1.40 -1.72
CA GLU A 49 -11.35 -1.64 -0.35
C GLU A 49 -10.23 -1.53 0.68
N MET A 50 -9.06 -2.05 0.37
CA MET A 50 -7.90 -1.97 1.27
C MET A 50 -7.41 -0.54 1.42
N LEU A 51 -7.35 0.22 0.34
CA LEU A 51 -6.90 1.61 0.37
C LEU A 51 -7.85 2.45 1.22
N TYR A 52 -9.15 2.33 1.01
CA TYR A 52 -10.13 3.06 1.82
C TYR A 52 -10.10 2.64 3.29
N GLY A 53 -9.74 1.40 3.58
CA GLY A 53 -9.56 0.92 4.94
C GLY A 53 -8.36 1.51 5.67
N LEU A 54 -7.37 2.03 4.94
CA LEU A 54 -6.18 2.65 5.51
C LEU A 54 -6.30 4.17 5.68
N LEU A 55 -7.20 4.79 4.94
CA LEU A 55 -7.30 6.25 4.88
C LEU A 55 -8.35 6.75 5.86
N ASN A 56 -8.12 7.95 6.41
CA ASN A 56 -9.16 8.68 7.14
C ASN A 56 -10.05 9.43 6.13
N ASP A 57 -11.15 10.01 6.62
CA ASP A 57 -12.12 10.69 5.75
C ASP A 57 -11.50 11.81 4.93
N LYS A 58 -10.57 12.56 5.51
CA LYS A 58 -9.88 13.65 4.84
C LYS A 58 -9.01 13.13 3.70
N GLN A 59 -8.29 12.04 3.95
CA GLN A 59 -7.42 11.42 2.94
C GLN A 59 -8.24 10.81 1.81
N GLU A 60 -9.35 10.15 2.11
CA GLU A 60 -10.27 9.61 1.10
C GLU A 60 -10.78 10.71 0.18
N LYS A 61 -11.14 11.86 0.75
CA LYS A 61 -11.63 13.00 -0.01
C LYS A 61 -10.54 13.55 -0.93
N LEU A 62 -9.32 13.69 -0.44
CA LEU A 62 -8.20 14.15 -1.25
C LEU A 62 -7.91 13.20 -2.40
N LEU A 63 -7.93 11.90 -2.15
CA LEU A 63 -7.71 10.90 -3.18
C LEU A 63 -8.81 10.97 -4.26
N ALA A 64 -10.06 11.14 -3.84
CA ALA A 64 -11.18 11.29 -4.77
C ALA A 64 -11.07 12.54 -5.66
N GLU A 65 -10.41 13.59 -5.16
CA GLU A 65 -10.14 14.82 -5.89
C GLU A 65 -8.89 14.74 -6.78
N GLY A 66 -8.20 13.59 -6.78
CA GLY A 66 -7.04 13.36 -7.63
C GLY A 66 -5.69 13.67 -7.00
N TYR A 67 -5.64 13.90 -5.70
CA TYR A 67 -4.37 14.13 -4.99
C TYR A 67 -3.71 12.82 -4.62
N ASP A 68 -2.38 12.82 -4.62
CA ASP A 68 -1.59 11.71 -4.15
C ASP A 68 -1.59 11.67 -2.61
N ILE A 69 -1.62 10.49 -2.04
CA ILE A 69 -1.57 10.29 -0.60
C ILE A 69 -0.27 9.55 -0.25
N ASP A 70 0.47 10.08 0.70
CA ASP A 70 1.73 9.51 1.16
C ASP A 70 1.71 9.44 2.69
N PHE A 71 1.92 8.26 3.24
CA PHE A 71 1.95 8.07 4.69
C PHE A 71 2.81 6.87 5.06
N ALA A 72 3.10 6.72 6.35
CA ALA A 72 3.87 5.62 6.86
C ALA A 72 2.99 4.70 7.70
N LEU A 73 3.19 3.39 7.52
CA LEU A 73 2.60 2.36 8.38
C LEU A 73 3.69 1.79 9.26
N THR A 74 3.35 1.56 10.52
CA THR A 74 4.21 0.84 11.45
C THR A 74 3.55 -0.49 11.77
N SER A 75 4.24 -1.59 11.47
CA SER A 75 3.75 -2.92 11.81
C SER A 75 3.90 -3.19 13.30
N SER A 76 3.26 -4.26 13.77
CA SER A 76 3.26 -4.62 15.20
C SER A 76 4.65 -4.90 15.76
N ASP A 77 5.62 -5.22 14.92
CA ASP A 77 7.01 -5.45 15.32
C ASP A 77 7.90 -4.20 15.24
N GLY A 78 7.31 -3.04 14.98
CA GLY A 78 8.02 -1.79 14.92
C GLY A 78 8.63 -1.45 13.56
N ASN A 79 8.51 -2.31 12.55
CA ASN A 79 8.97 -2.01 11.21
C ASN A 79 8.08 -0.96 10.56
N ARG A 80 8.71 -0.05 9.85
CA ARG A 80 8.05 1.08 9.22
C ARG A 80 8.12 0.94 7.72
N GLN A 81 6.98 1.16 7.04
CA GLN A 81 6.89 1.13 5.60
C GLN A 81 6.19 2.37 5.09
N ARG A 82 6.70 2.91 4.01
CA ARG A 82 6.11 4.05 3.35
C ARG A 82 5.08 3.58 2.33
N VAL A 83 3.90 4.21 2.32
CA VAL A 83 2.82 3.87 1.39
C VAL A 83 2.48 5.09 0.57
N ASN A 84 2.54 4.94 -0.75
CA ASN A 84 2.10 5.95 -1.71
C ASN A 84 0.85 5.44 -2.42
N ILE A 85 -0.17 6.29 -2.49
CA ILE A 85 -1.41 6.01 -3.20
C ILE A 85 -1.64 7.13 -4.20
N PHE A 86 -1.78 6.78 -5.47
CA PHE A 86 -2.01 7.77 -6.51
C PHE A 86 -2.81 7.23 -7.68
#